data_a10c2b9a9ce022fa94e7d1ea5834b1c5
#
_entry.id   a10c2b9a9ce022fa94e7d1ea5834b1c5
#
_cell.length_a   1.000
_cell.length_b   1.000
_cell.length_c   1.000
_cell.angle_alpha   90.00
_cell.angle_beta   90.00
_cell.angle_gamma   90.00
#
_symmetry.space_group_name_H-M   'P 1'
#
loop_
_entity.id
_entity.type
_entity.pdbx_description
1 polymer ?
#
loop_
_entity_poly.entity_id
_entity_poly.type
_entity_poly.pdbx_seq_one_letter_code
_entity_poly.pdbx_strand_id
1 'polypeptide(L)'
;MKQPSFKQKFQYWFDNYMARGTGAMLTGLFVLSALIIFLAAALVKITNSAPNGESFLEVAWMSLLRTLDSGTMGGDTGNPFFLLMMLIVTFGGVFVVSALIGIINNGLEDKMDELRKGRSQVLENDHTLILGWTPQIFTVISELVLANESRKSGAVIVILADHDKVEMEDEISNRIEDTKNTRIICRSGNPIDLNDLEIASPHTARSIIILSEGADPDTHVIKSVLAITNNPNRREAPYHIVTQIHDAKNMDVVKMLGTKDNVQPILTTDLIARVVAQTSRQSGLSIVYTELMNFGGDEIYFKQEPNLSGKTYGEALLAFETSTLMGIRKADGSIAMNPPMDTRIQSGDQIFAIAEDDDKIELSNASRITIDESLIQQSGKVSKPKPERGLILGWNRSGATIIRELDNYVAKGSELTVVSHIYDLEKQIRLDNKKIVNQKLKVMEGDIRDRDLLEQLEVTEYDHVIVLAYSHLEAQEADAITLVTLLHLRDIAEKDETPFSIISEMLDLRNRELAEAAKVDDFIVSEHLISLMLAQLSENSELMGVFTDIFDPEGAEIYLKPISDYVSTGQPVNFYTVTEAARRRGETAIGYRIMSESHNAEKAYGVITNPKKSEKVTFAPEDKLVVISEG
;
A
#
# COMPACT_ATOMS: atom_id res chain seq x y z
N MET A 1 2.47 37.48 -50.69
CA MET A 1 1.58 36.45 -50.14
C MET A 1 0.29 36.44 -50.98
N LYS A 2 -0.10 35.29 -51.55
CA LYS A 2 -1.40 35.20 -52.28
C LYS A 2 -2.53 35.37 -51.25
N GLN A 3 -3.46 36.28 -51.50
CA GLN A 3 -4.66 36.42 -50.66
C GLN A 3 -5.46 35.11 -50.69
N PRO A 4 -5.94 34.59 -49.54
CA PRO A 4 -6.69 33.35 -49.49
C PRO A 4 -8.01 33.51 -50.29
N SER A 5 -8.32 32.49 -51.11
CA SER A 5 -9.56 32.46 -51.91
C SER A 5 -10.81 32.44 -51.00
N PHE A 6 -11.97 32.85 -51.54
CA PHE A 6 -13.24 32.80 -50.82
C PHE A 6 -13.55 31.39 -50.29
N LYS A 7 -13.24 30.35 -51.07
CA LYS A 7 -13.39 28.94 -50.67
C LYS A 7 -12.54 28.60 -49.43
N GLN A 8 -11.28 29.06 -49.39
CA GLN A 8 -10.39 28.85 -48.24
C GLN A 8 -10.84 29.59 -46.99
N LYS A 9 -11.35 30.84 -47.17
CA LYS A 9 -11.91 31.63 -46.04
C LYS A 9 -13.17 30.98 -45.47
N PHE A 10 -14.07 30.50 -46.36
CA PHE A 10 -15.29 29.81 -45.93
C PHE A 10 -14.98 28.48 -45.24
N GLN A 11 -14.07 27.68 -45.77
CA GLN A 11 -13.66 26.44 -45.17
C GLN A 11 -13.05 26.66 -43.76
N TYR A 12 -12.16 27.64 -43.67
CA TYR A 12 -11.55 28.00 -42.36
C TYR A 12 -12.59 28.49 -41.34
N TRP A 13 -13.56 29.31 -41.77
CA TRP A 13 -14.65 29.76 -40.90
C TRP A 13 -15.54 28.58 -40.49
N PHE A 14 -15.89 27.70 -41.41
CA PHE A 14 -16.70 26.52 -41.16
C PHE A 14 -16.00 25.54 -40.19
N ASP A 15 -14.72 25.24 -40.42
CA ASP A 15 -13.93 24.38 -39.57
C ASP A 15 -13.82 24.95 -38.14
N ASN A 16 -13.59 26.25 -38.01
CA ASN A 16 -13.55 26.94 -36.72
C ASN A 16 -14.93 26.99 -36.01
N TYR A 17 -16.01 27.05 -36.78
CA TYR A 17 -17.35 27.02 -36.21
C TYR A 17 -17.69 25.60 -35.70
N MET A 18 -17.40 24.58 -36.50
CA MET A 18 -17.63 23.18 -36.13
C MET A 18 -16.76 22.73 -34.95
N ALA A 19 -15.56 23.26 -34.84
CA ALA A 19 -14.62 22.99 -33.73
C ALA A 19 -15.13 23.52 -32.36
N ARG A 20 -16.22 24.30 -32.31
CA ARG A 20 -16.81 24.79 -31.04
C ARG A 20 -17.67 23.76 -30.31
N GLY A 21 -17.71 22.51 -30.82
CA GLY A 21 -18.36 21.37 -30.15
C GLY A 21 -19.83 21.19 -30.51
N THR A 22 -20.51 20.29 -29.80
CA THR A 22 -21.90 19.81 -30.06
C THR A 22 -22.92 20.94 -30.18
N GLY A 23 -22.79 21.98 -29.34
CA GLY A 23 -23.70 23.14 -29.41
C GLY A 23 -23.63 23.92 -30.73
N ALA A 24 -22.44 24.07 -31.33
CA ALA A 24 -22.27 24.70 -32.63
C ALA A 24 -22.87 23.85 -33.77
N MET A 25 -22.67 22.51 -33.69
CA MET A 25 -23.24 21.56 -34.64
C MET A 25 -24.78 21.59 -34.62
N LEU A 26 -25.41 21.61 -33.44
CA LEU A 26 -26.87 21.73 -33.27
C LEU A 26 -27.39 23.05 -33.83
N THR A 27 -26.71 24.17 -33.55
CA THR A 27 -27.08 25.48 -34.07
C THR A 27 -26.96 25.52 -35.61
N GLY A 28 -25.89 24.94 -36.16
CA GLY A 28 -25.70 24.81 -37.61
C GLY A 28 -26.81 24.00 -38.29
N LEU A 29 -27.18 22.87 -37.67
CA LEU A 29 -28.27 22.01 -38.16
C LEU A 29 -29.62 22.73 -38.11
N PHE A 30 -29.91 23.49 -37.05
CA PHE A 30 -31.11 24.32 -36.92
C PHE A 30 -31.19 25.39 -38.02
N VAL A 31 -30.08 26.10 -38.28
CA VAL A 31 -30.00 27.10 -39.34
C VAL A 31 -30.22 26.47 -40.72
N LEU A 32 -29.60 25.29 -40.98
CA LEU A 32 -29.77 24.55 -42.22
C LEU A 32 -31.24 24.11 -42.41
N SER A 33 -31.87 23.60 -41.36
CA SER A 33 -33.28 23.21 -41.37
C SER A 33 -34.21 24.39 -41.66
N ALA A 34 -33.99 25.52 -40.98
CA ALA A 34 -34.75 26.75 -41.21
C ALA A 34 -34.58 27.25 -42.66
N LEU A 35 -33.36 27.18 -43.20
CA LEU A 35 -33.08 27.57 -44.60
C LEU A 35 -33.86 26.70 -45.59
N ILE A 36 -33.88 25.37 -45.40
CA ILE A 36 -34.63 24.43 -46.25
C ILE A 36 -36.12 24.75 -46.20
N ILE A 37 -36.71 24.96 -45.02
CA ILE A 37 -38.11 25.26 -44.81
C ILE A 37 -38.49 26.57 -45.49
N PHE A 38 -37.76 27.66 -45.24
CA PHE A 38 -38.07 28.95 -45.80
C PHE A 38 -37.84 29.03 -47.32
N LEU A 39 -36.80 28.33 -47.83
CA LEU A 39 -36.53 28.25 -49.26
C LEU A 39 -37.67 27.51 -50.00
N ALA A 40 -38.10 26.38 -49.45
CA ALA A 40 -39.19 25.60 -49.99
C ALA A 40 -40.50 26.40 -49.99
N ALA A 41 -40.84 27.09 -48.89
CA ALA A 41 -42.01 27.95 -48.77
C ALA A 41 -41.96 29.12 -49.76
N ALA A 42 -40.78 29.73 -49.94
CA ALA A 42 -40.60 30.81 -50.92
C ALA A 42 -40.79 30.32 -52.35
N LEU A 43 -40.24 29.19 -52.74
CA LEU A 43 -40.38 28.62 -54.08
C LEU A 43 -41.83 28.23 -54.39
N VAL A 44 -42.54 27.59 -53.47
CA VAL A 44 -43.97 27.27 -53.61
C VAL A 44 -44.80 28.52 -53.74
N LYS A 45 -44.49 29.60 -53.03
CA LYS A 45 -45.23 30.87 -53.12
C LYS A 45 -44.96 31.65 -54.42
N ILE A 46 -43.68 31.73 -54.86
CA ILE A 46 -43.29 32.39 -56.11
C ILE A 46 -43.93 31.70 -57.32
N THR A 47 -44.01 30.39 -57.34
CA THR A 47 -44.59 29.57 -58.41
C THR A 47 -46.11 29.46 -58.30
N ASN A 48 -46.74 30.07 -57.30
CA ASN A 48 -48.17 30.02 -57.00
C ASN A 48 -48.74 28.60 -57.01
N SER A 49 -47.98 27.63 -56.48
CA SER A 49 -48.26 26.19 -56.54
C SER A 49 -48.99 25.67 -55.31
N ALA A 50 -49.25 26.50 -54.30
CA ALA A 50 -49.95 26.12 -53.07
C ALA A 50 -51.42 25.71 -53.40
N PRO A 51 -51.89 24.54 -52.86
CA PRO A 51 -53.19 23.94 -53.24
C PRO A 51 -54.42 24.88 -53.07
N ASN A 52 -54.50 25.56 -51.94
CA ASN A 52 -55.65 26.43 -51.58
C ASN A 52 -55.24 27.90 -51.43
N GLY A 53 -54.12 28.32 -52.03
CA GLY A 53 -53.64 29.69 -51.96
C GLY A 53 -53.00 30.07 -50.61
N GLU A 54 -52.54 29.07 -49.85
CA GLU A 54 -51.91 29.21 -48.51
C GLU A 54 -50.87 30.36 -48.54
N SER A 55 -50.76 31.03 -47.42
CA SER A 55 -49.75 32.06 -47.17
C SER A 55 -48.34 31.48 -47.04
N PHE A 56 -47.32 32.31 -47.17
CA PHE A 56 -45.92 31.88 -46.96
C PHE A 56 -45.72 31.23 -45.61
N LEU A 57 -46.29 31.74 -44.52
CA LEU A 57 -46.18 31.19 -43.19
C LEU A 57 -46.89 29.85 -43.05
N GLU A 58 -48.02 29.64 -43.69
CA GLU A 58 -48.70 28.34 -43.69
C GLU A 58 -47.92 27.27 -44.42
N VAL A 59 -47.32 27.59 -45.59
CA VAL A 59 -46.42 26.65 -46.31
C VAL A 59 -45.16 26.37 -45.52
N ALA A 60 -44.59 27.39 -44.84
CA ALA A 60 -43.43 27.18 -43.96
C ALA A 60 -43.79 26.30 -42.77
N TRP A 61 -44.97 26.47 -42.17
CA TRP A 61 -45.48 25.63 -41.10
C TRP A 61 -45.69 24.17 -41.56
N MET A 62 -46.33 24.00 -42.74
CA MET A 62 -46.47 22.67 -43.34
C MET A 62 -45.11 21.99 -43.61
N SER A 63 -44.12 22.76 -44.08
CA SER A 63 -42.74 22.28 -44.29
C SER A 63 -42.06 21.90 -42.99
N LEU A 64 -42.26 22.67 -41.91
CA LEU A 64 -41.75 22.33 -40.59
C LEU A 64 -42.32 21.01 -40.05
N LEU A 65 -43.66 20.83 -40.16
CA LEU A 65 -44.31 19.59 -39.74
C LEU A 65 -43.76 18.36 -40.48
N ARG A 66 -43.48 18.49 -41.80
CA ARG A 66 -42.87 17.40 -42.60
C ARG A 66 -41.42 17.14 -42.28
N THR A 67 -40.70 18.16 -41.84
CA THR A 67 -39.33 18.02 -41.35
C THR A 67 -39.30 17.23 -40.04
N LEU A 68 -40.32 17.39 -39.18
CA LEU A 68 -40.43 16.70 -37.89
C LEU A 68 -41.08 15.31 -38.03
N ASP A 69 -42.07 15.15 -38.91
CA ASP A 69 -42.77 13.88 -39.14
C ASP A 69 -43.00 13.63 -40.62
N SER A 70 -42.24 12.69 -41.19
CA SER A 70 -42.35 12.27 -42.59
C SER A 70 -43.72 11.63 -42.92
N GLY A 71 -44.45 11.13 -41.92
CA GLY A 71 -45.77 10.52 -42.09
C GLY A 71 -46.84 11.50 -42.57
N THR A 72 -46.68 12.81 -42.37
CA THR A 72 -47.61 13.87 -42.81
C THR A 72 -47.69 13.98 -44.32
N MET A 73 -46.77 13.42 -45.10
CA MET A 73 -46.74 13.42 -46.57
C MET A 73 -47.91 12.67 -47.20
N GLY A 74 -48.51 11.67 -46.53
CA GLY A 74 -49.58 10.82 -47.05
C GLY A 74 -50.90 11.55 -47.31
N GLY A 75 -51.09 12.78 -46.78
CA GLY A 75 -52.26 13.59 -46.97
C GLY A 75 -52.09 14.72 -48.00
N ASP A 76 -50.93 14.81 -48.66
CA ASP A 76 -50.67 15.92 -49.60
C ASP A 76 -51.44 15.77 -50.89
N THR A 77 -52.14 16.85 -51.25
CA THR A 77 -52.85 17.00 -52.52
C THR A 77 -52.45 18.30 -53.16
N GLY A 78 -52.40 18.39 -54.50
CA GLY A 78 -52.05 19.60 -55.19
C GLY A 78 -51.28 19.42 -56.50
N ASN A 79 -50.71 20.50 -56.99
CA ASN A 79 -49.92 20.56 -58.21
C ASN A 79 -48.65 19.69 -58.09
N PRO A 80 -48.17 18.96 -59.16
CA PRO A 80 -46.97 18.16 -59.13
C PRO A 80 -45.74 18.90 -58.64
N PHE A 81 -45.59 20.18 -58.86
CA PHE A 81 -44.44 20.96 -58.32
C PHE A 81 -44.52 21.13 -56.80
N PHE A 82 -45.71 21.36 -56.23
CA PHE A 82 -45.92 21.40 -54.80
C PHE A 82 -45.57 20.06 -54.17
N LEU A 83 -46.09 18.97 -54.74
CA LEU A 83 -45.78 17.59 -54.23
C LEU A 83 -44.29 17.28 -54.28
N LEU A 84 -43.57 17.69 -55.36
CA LEU A 84 -42.15 17.54 -55.48
C LEU A 84 -41.40 18.34 -54.41
N MET A 85 -41.81 19.62 -54.16
CA MET A 85 -41.20 20.46 -53.12
C MET A 85 -41.40 19.84 -51.71
N MET A 86 -42.59 19.34 -51.43
CA MET A 86 -42.90 18.70 -50.15
C MET A 86 -42.12 17.40 -49.97
N LEU A 87 -41.93 16.61 -51.04
CA LEU A 87 -41.09 15.44 -51.03
C LEU A 87 -39.63 15.79 -50.72
N ILE A 88 -39.08 16.85 -51.33
CA ILE A 88 -37.72 17.33 -51.04
C ILE A 88 -37.59 17.78 -49.59
N VAL A 89 -38.58 18.49 -49.05
CA VAL A 89 -38.60 18.90 -47.62
C VAL A 89 -38.64 17.69 -46.72
N THR A 90 -39.44 16.67 -47.04
CA THR A 90 -39.52 15.42 -46.26
C THR A 90 -38.20 14.69 -46.23
N PHE A 91 -37.52 14.50 -47.38
CA PHE A 91 -36.18 13.91 -47.41
C PHE A 91 -35.16 14.75 -46.66
N GLY A 92 -35.20 16.09 -46.81
CA GLY A 92 -34.40 17.02 -46.04
C GLY A 92 -34.64 16.87 -44.53
N GLY A 93 -35.91 16.72 -44.12
CA GLY A 93 -36.29 16.49 -42.72
C GLY A 93 -35.76 15.18 -42.15
N VAL A 94 -35.90 14.07 -42.89
CA VAL A 94 -35.32 12.78 -42.47
C VAL A 94 -33.82 12.87 -42.30
N PHE A 95 -33.13 13.57 -43.21
CA PHE A 95 -31.68 13.81 -43.06
C PHE A 95 -31.36 14.66 -41.83
N VAL A 96 -32.11 15.75 -41.61
CA VAL A 96 -31.91 16.63 -40.42
C VAL A 96 -32.14 15.88 -39.11
N VAL A 97 -33.22 15.08 -39.01
CA VAL A 97 -33.51 14.28 -37.82
C VAL A 97 -32.42 13.21 -37.58
N SER A 98 -31.98 12.53 -38.65
CA SER A 98 -30.91 11.55 -38.55
C SER A 98 -29.59 12.17 -38.11
N ALA A 99 -29.24 13.35 -38.65
CA ALA A 99 -28.06 14.11 -38.25
C ALA A 99 -28.17 14.60 -36.79
N LEU A 100 -29.37 15.04 -36.37
CA LEU A 100 -29.62 15.43 -34.98
C LEU A 100 -29.37 14.30 -33.98
N ILE A 101 -29.90 13.09 -34.30
CA ILE A 101 -29.68 11.90 -33.47
C ILE A 101 -28.18 11.58 -33.40
N GLY A 102 -27.46 11.65 -34.54
CA GLY A 102 -26.02 11.41 -34.57
C GLY A 102 -25.21 12.41 -33.72
N ILE A 103 -25.57 13.71 -33.83
CA ILE A 103 -24.90 14.77 -33.04
C ILE A 103 -25.16 14.60 -31.54
N ILE A 104 -26.40 14.25 -31.16
CA ILE A 104 -26.74 14.00 -29.74
C ILE A 104 -26.02 12.79 -29.21
N ASN A 105 -25.98 11.68 -29.95
CA ASN A 105 -25.29 10.47 -29.55
C ASN A 105 -23.78 10.71 -29.35
N ASN A 106 -23.13 11.35 -30.34
CA ASN A 106 -21.71 11.69 -30.22
C ASN A 106 -21.44 12.64 -29.05
N GLY A 107 -22.30 13.65 -28.85
CA GLY A 107 -22.17 14.58 -27.72
C GLY A 107 -22.39 13.93 -26.36
N LEU A 108 -23.23 12.89 -26.29
CA LEU A 108 -23.43 12.08 -25.09
C LEU A 108 -22.20 11.17 -24.84
N GLU A 109 -21.66 10.56 -25.90
CA GLU A 109 -20.47 9.73 -25.87
C GLU A 109 -19.24 10.54 -25.43
N ASP A 110 -19.02 11.70 -26.02
CA ASP A 110 -17.97 12.64 -25.60
C ASP A 110 -18.07 13.02 -24.12
N LYS A 111 -19.30 13.24 -23.62
CA LYS A 111 -19.55 13.60 -22.22
C LYS A 111 -19.35 12.41 -21.28
N MET A 112 -19.73 11.22 -21.71
CA MET A 112 -19.45 9.99 -20.97
C MET A 112 -17.95 9.73 -20.88
N ASP A 113 -17.22 9.94 -21.97
CA ASP A 113 -15.76 9.79 -21.99
C ASP A 113 -15.06 10.84 -21.10
N GLU A 114 -15.55 12.07 -21.09
CA GLU A 114 -15.06 13.10 -20.17
C GLU A 114 -15.28 12.71 -18.69
N LEU A 115 -16.45 12.13 -18.37
CA LEU A 115 -16.75 11.60 -17.04
C LEU A 115 -15.89 10.36 -16.70
N ARG A 116 -15.66 9.49 -17.67
CA ARG A 116 -14.77 8.32 -17.54
C ARG A 116 -13.31 8.72 -17.30
N LYS A 117 -12.85 9.81 -17.92
CA LYS A 117 -11.49 10.34 -17.70
C LYS A 117 -11.21 10.74 -16.26
N GLY A 118 -12.21 10.79 -15.38
CA GLY A 118 -12.02 10.98 -13.94
C GLY A 118 -11.35 12.29 -13.55
N ARG A 119 -11.55 13.38 -14.31
CA ARG A 119 -10.93 14.70 -14.07
C ARG A 119 -11.80 15.68 -13.31
N SER A 120 -12.95 15.26 -12.79
CA SER A 120 -13.78 16.11 -11.93
C SER A 120 -13.14 16.25 -10.54
N GLN A 121 -13.14 17.48 -10.01
CA GLN A 121 -12.60 17.75 -8.69
C GLN A 121 -13.33 16.95 -7.61
N VAL A 122 -12.58 16.41 -6.67
CA VAL A 122 -13.08 15.77 -5.46
C VAL A 122 -13.50 16.85 -4.47
N LEU A 123 -14.69 16.70 -3.87
CA LEU A 123 -15.25 17.66 -2.92
C LEU A 123 -15.25 17.13 -1.47
N GLU A 124 -14.66 15.97 -1.27
CA GLU A 124 -14.56 15.30 0.03
C GLU A 124 -13.58 16.02 0.95
N ASN A 125 -13.85 15.92 2.25
CA ASN A 125 -12.96 16.42 3.30
C ASN A 125 -12.60 15.26 4.23
N ASP A 126 -11.48 15.37 4.92
CA ASP A 126 -10.99 14.37 5.87
C ASP A 126 -10.75 12.98 5.25
N HIS A 127 -10.42 12.97 3.96
CA HIS A 127 -10.12 11.75 3.21
C HIS A 127 -8.63 11.39 3.29
N THR A 128 -8.32 10.12 3.10
CA THR A 128 -6.96 9.66 2.85
C THR A 128 -6.68 9.77 1.35
N LEU A 129 -5.64 10.51 0.97
CA LEU A 129 -5.23 10.68 -0.42
C LEU A 129 -4.05 9.77 -0.74
N ILE A 130 -4.17 8.93 -1.77
CA ILE A 130 -3.09 8.09 -2.28
C ILE A 130 -2.65 8.65 -3.63
N LEU A 131 -1.35 8.93 -3.77
CA LEU A 131 -0.71 9.42 -4.98
C LEU A 131 0.17 8.34 -5.60
N GLY A 132 -0.13 7.98 -6.86
CA GLY A 132 0.56 6.93 -7.61
C GLY A 132 -0.21 5.62 -7.70
N TRP A 133 0.23 4.73 -8.61
CA TRP A 133 -0.39 3.43 -8.88
C TRP A 133 0.68 2.34 -8.99
N THR A 134 0.77 1.50 -7.98
CA THR A 134 1.70 0.36 -7.89
C THR A 134 0.97 -0.85 -7.32
N PRO A 135 1.50 -2.07 -7.44
CA PRO A 135 0.89 -3.26 -6.82
C PRO A 135 0.64 -3.14 -5.30
N GLN A 136 1.41 -2.31 -4.61
CA GLN A 136 1.27 -2.06 -3.16
C GLN A 136 -0.06 -1.40 -2.80
N ILE A 137 -0.69 -0.68 -3.75
CA ILE A 137 -1.92 0.08 -3.50
C ILE A 137 -3.05 -0.80 -2.96
N PHE A 138 -3.14 -2.05 -3.43
CA PHE A 138 -4.21 -2.96 -3.01
C PHE A 138 -4.09 -3.34 -1.54
N THR A 139 -2.87 -3.62 -1.06
CA THR A 139 -2.60 -3.86 0.35
C THR A 139 -2.90 -2.61 1.18
N VAL A 140 -2.41 -1.44 0.75
CA VAL A 140 -2.67 -0.17 1.45
C VAL A 140 -4.17 0.10 1.56
N ILE A 141 -4.94 -0.09 0.48
CA ILE A 141 -6.39 0.10 0.50
C ILE A 141 -7.06 -0.91 1.44
N SER A 142 -6.69 -2.19 1.38
CA SER A 142 -7.26 -3.23 2.24
C SER A 142 -7.05 -2.91 3.72
N GLU A 143 -5.86 -2.50 4.08
CA GLU A 143 -5.52 -2.10 5.45
C GLU A 143 -6.31 -0.85 5.89
N LEU A 144 -6.39 0.18 5.04
CA LEU A 144 -7.19 1.37 5.34
C LEU A 144 -8.69 1.08 5.44
N VAL A 145 -9.21 0.13 4.69
CA VAL A 145 -10.61 -0.34 4.82
C VAL A 145 -10.82 -0.98 6.18
N LEU A 146 -9.89 -1.80 6.67
CA LEU A 146 -9.93 -2.37 8.02
C LEU A 146 -9.84 -1.28 9.09
N ALA A 147 -8.86 -0.39 9.00
CA ALA A 147 -8.70 0.74 9.91
C ALA A 147 -9.95 1.64 10.01
N ASN A 148 -10.67 1.77 8.91
CA ASN A 148 -11.88 2.60 8.85
C ASN A 148 -13.14 1.87 9.34
N GLU A 149 -13.11 0.58 9.61
CA GLU A 149 -14.31 -0.20 9.97
C GLU A 149 -15.02 0.34 11.22
N SER A 150 -14.26 0.81 12.19
CA SER A 150 -14.77 1.40 13.44
C SER A 150 -15.37 2.81 13.27
N ARG A 151 -15.13 3.49 12.13
CA ARG A 151 -15.56 4.87 11.90
C ARG A 151 -17.06 4.96 11.60
N LYS A 152 -17.81 5.63 12.48
CA LYS A 152 -19.28 5.81 12.37
C LYS A 152 -19.73 6.65 11.17
N SER A 153 -18.92 7.57 10.70
CA SER A 153 -19.25 8.51 9.61
C SER A 153 -18.96 7.98 8.20
N GLY A 154 -18.44 6.76 8.09
CA GLY A 154 -17.83 6.27 6.86
C GLY A 154 -16.49 6.97 6.59
N ALA A 155 -15.73 6.43 5.67
CA ALA A 155 -14.43 6.99 5.28
C ALA A 155 -14.31 7.10 3.75
N VAL A 156 -13.40 7.93 3.28
CA VAL A 156 -13.14 8.11 1.86
C VAL A 156 -11.65 7.98 1.58
N ILE A 157 -11.31 7.17 0.60
CA ILE A 157 -9.97 7.08 0.02
C ILE A 157 -10.05 7.68 -1.38
N VAL A 158 -9.20 8.66 -1.65
CA VAL A 158 -9.04 9.27 -2.97
C VAL A 158 -7.72 8.81 -3.56
N ILE A 159 -7.74 8.39 -4.81
CA ILE A 159 -6.55 7.93 -5.54
C ILE A 159 -6.35 8.85 -6.73
N LEU A 160 -5.14 9.38 -6.88
CA LEU A 160 -4.71 10.14 -8.06
C LEU A 160 -3.47 9.47 -8.66
N ALA A 161 -3.59 9.03 -9.91
CA ALA A 161 -2.49 8.40 -10.63
C ALA A 161 -2.56 8.69 -12.13
N ASP A 162 -1.41 8.64 -12.80
CA ASP A 162 -1.32 8.72 -14.26
C ASP A 162 -1.71 7.37 -14.89
N HIS A 163 -2.94 6.96 -14.61
CA HIS A 163 -3.55 5.70 -15.03
C HIS A 163 -5.02 5.91 -15.37
N ASP A 164 -5.60 5.02 -16.20
CA ASP A 164 -7.03 5.14 -16.56
C ASP A 164 -7.92 4.89 -15.34
N LYS A 165 -8.89 5.79 -15.12
CA LYS A 165 -9.80 5.71 -13.97
C LYS A 165 -10.60 4.40 -13.95
N VAL A 166 -11.10 3.97 -15.11
CA VAL A 166 -11.96 2.78 -15.20
C VAL A 166 -11.13 1.53 -14.93
N GLU A 167 -9.92 1.46 -15.46
CA GLU A 167 -8.99 0.37 -15.18
C GLU A 167 -8.65 0.30 -13.68
N MET A 168 -8.38 1.44 -13.04
CA MET A 168 -8.15 1.49 -11.59
C MET A 168 -9.35 0.97 -10.79
N GLU A 169 -10.57 1.43 -11.12
CA GLU A 169 -11.82 1.01 -10.45
C GLU A 169 -12.08 -0.49 -10.65
N ASP A 170 -11.86 -1.01 -11.86
CA ASP A 170 -12.04 -2.42 -12.18
C ASP A 170 -11.01 -3.30 -11.45
N GLU A 171 -9.73 -2.90 -11.41
CA GLU A 171 -8.70 -3.64 -10.67
C GLU A 171 -8.97 -3.66 -9.17
N ILE A 172 -9.40 -2.55 -8.58
CA ILE A 172 -9.77 -2.48 -7.16
C ILE A 172 -10.95 -3.42 -6.89
N SER A 173 -12.02 -3.35 -7.71
CA SER A 173 -13.20 -4.19 -7.54
C SER A 173 -12.90 -5.69 -7.67
N ASN A 174 -11.94 -6.06 -8.51
CA ASN A 174 -11.54 -7.44 -8.72
C ASN A 174 -10.68 -8.01 -7.58
N ARG A 175 -9.96 -7.16 -6.84
CA ARG A 175 -9.01 -7.59 -5.80
C ARG A 175 -9.51 -7.33 -4.38
N ILE A 176 -10.43 -6.39 -4.19
CA ILE A 176 -10.98 -6.02 -2.90
C ILE A 176 -12.49 -6.26 -2.95
N GLU A 177 -12.92 -7.40 -2.44
CA GLU A 177 -14.30 -7.86 -2.53
C GLU A 177 -15.28 -6.99 -1.74
N ASP A 178 -14.85 -6.48 -0.57
CA ASP A 178 -15.67 -5.67 0.32
C ASP A 178 -14.89 -4.47 0.85
N THR A 179 -15.34 -3.27 0.53
CA THR A 179 -14.78 -2.01 1.04
C THR A 179 -15.47 -1.53 2.32
N LYS A 180 -16.39 -2.34 2.88
CA LYS A 180 -17.13 -2.06 4.11
C LYS A 180 -17.76 -0.65 4.09
N ASN A 181 -17.41 0.21 5.04
CA ASN A 181 -17.88 1.59 5.14
C ASN A 181 -16.97 2.61 4.44
N THR A 182 -15.97 2.16 3.66
CA THR A 182 -15.00 3.02 2.97
C THR A 182 -15.38 3.19 1.51
N ARG A 183 -15.52 4.43 1.05
CA ARG A 183 -15.73 4.77 -0.36
C ARG A 183 -14.41 5.10 -1.05
N ILE A 184 -14.13 4.45 -2.17
CA ILE A 184 -12.93 4.69 -2.96
C ILE A 184 -13.29 5.55 -4.18
N ILE A 185 -12.49 6.57 -4.45
CA ILE A 185 -12.68 7.53 -5.53
C ILE A 185 -11.39 7.60 -6.35
N CYS A 186 -11.41 7.08 -7.57
CA CYS A 186 -10.26 7.15 -8.48
C CYS A 186 -10.31 8.40 -9.35
N ARG A 187 -9.14 9.00 -9.57
CA ARG A 187 -8.92 10.15 -10.45
C ARG A 187 -7.69 9.92 -11.32
N SER A 188 -7.84 10.23 -12.61
CA SER A 188 -6.75 10.13 -13.58
C SER A 188 -6.03 11.48 -13.67
N GLY A 189 -4.74 11.49 -13.40
CA GLY A 189 -3.89 12.68 -13.43
C GLY A 189 -2.50 12.42 -12.89
N ASN A 190 -1.56 13.30 -13.22
CA ASN A 190 -0.18 13.17 -12.80
C ASN A 190 0.03 13.79 -11.41
N PRO A 191 0.46 13.02 -10.38
CA PRO A 191 0.68 13.52 -9.01
C PRO A 191 1.71 14.65 -8.87
N ILE A 192 2.57 14.84 -9.86
CA ILE A 192 3.56 15.92 -9.87
C ILE A 192 3.10 17.19 -10.61
N ASP A 193 1.95 17.15 -11.31
CA ASP A 193 1.35 18.32 -11.94
C ASP A 193 0.40 19.02 -10.95
N LEU A 194 0.60 20.33 -10.75
CA LEU A 194 -0.18 21.11 -9.79
C LEU A 194 -1.68 21.16 -10.14
N ASN A 195 -2.04 21.19 -11.43
CA ASN A 195 -3.45 21.25 -11.83
C ASN A 195 -4.15 19.91 -11.64
N ASP A 196 -3.46 18.81 -11.95
CA ASP A 196 -3.98 17.47 -11.75
C ASP A 196 -4.08 17.14 -10.25
N LEU A 197 -3.13 17.59 -9.45
CA LEU A 197 -3.13 17.42 -7.99
C LEU A 197 -4.35 18.10 -7.34
N GLU A 198 -4.76 19.29 -7.82
CA GLU A 198 -5.96 19.98 -7.33
C GLU A 198 -7.25 19.16 -7.53
N ILE A 199 -7.30 18.27 -8.52
CA ILE A 199 -8.45 17.39 -8.76
C ILE A 199 -8.72 16.50 -7.54
N ALA A 200 -7.65 16.05 -6.86
CA ALA A 200 -7.73 15.17 -5.71
C ALA A 200 -7.92 15.90 -4.36
N SER A 201 -8.00 17.23 -4.37
CA SER A 201 -8.20 18.09 -3.19
C SER A 201 -7.23 17.79 -2.01
N PRO A 202 -5.90 17.89 -2.22
CA PRO A 202 -4.90 17.55 -1.21
C PRO A 202 -5.00 18.43 0.04
N HIS A 203 -5.55 19.64 -0.09
CA HIS A 203 -5.65 20.63 0.98
C HIS A 203 -6.70 20.28 2.05
N THR A 204 -7.63 19.37 1.73
CA THR A 204 -8.66 18.88 2.66
C THR A 204 -8.42 17.43 3.08
N ALA A 205 -7.35 16.81 2.59
CA ALA A 205 -6.98 15.46 2.98
C ALA A 205 -6.51 15.40 4.44
N ARG A 206 -6.88 14.34 5.17
CA ARG A 206 -6.41 14.04 6.52
C ARG A 206 -4.96 13.57 6.48
N SER A 207 -4.68 12.61 5.61
CA SER A 207 -3.35 12.06 5.36
C SER A 207 -3.12 11.87 3.87
N ILE A 208 -1.85 11.90 3.46
CA ILE A 208 -1.42 11.72 2.07
C ILE A 208 -0.37 10.62 2.03
N ILE A 209 -0.64 9.57 1.27
CA ILE A 209 0.31 8.48 1.02
C ILE A 209 0.85 8.66 -0.39
N ILE A 210 2.18 8.71 -0.53
CA ILE A 210 2.83 8.80 -1.84
C ILE A 210 3.54 7.47 -2.11
N LEU A 211 3.03 6.74 -3.11
CA LEU A 211 3.65 5.52 -3.59
C LEU A 211 4.79 5.85 -4.54
N SER A 212 5.89 5.13 -4.42
CA SER A 212 7.04 5.32 -5.30
C SER A 212 6.85 4.52 -6.58
N GLU A 213 6.85 5.20 -7.73
CA GLU A 213 6.62 4.60 -9.04
C GLU A 213 7.66 5.01 -10.09
N GLY A 214 7.73 4.25 -11.17
CA GLY A 214 8.57 4.55 -12.33
C GLY A 214 10.04 4.15 -12.17
N ALA A 215 10.85 4.52 -13.17
CA ALA A 215 12.26 4.15 -13.25
C ALA A 215 13.16 4.85 -12.21
N ASP A 216 12.76 6.05 -11.75
CA ASP A 216 13.43 6.80 -10.69
C ASP A 216 12.39 7.15 -9.62
N PRO A 217 12.04 6.18 -8.75
CA PRO A 217 10.93 6.30 -7.82
C PRO A 217 11.15 7.40 -6.77
N ASP A 218 12.36 7.58 -6.27
CA ASP A 218 12.66 8.62 -5.27
C ASP A 218 12.49 10.03 -5.85
N THR A 219 12.88 10.25 -7.09
CA THR A 219 12.66 11.54 -7.77
C THR A 219 11.18 11.83 -7.96
N HIS A 220 10.36 10.81 -8.26
CA HIS A 220 8.91 10.96 -8.35
C HIS A 220 8.32 11.38 -7.00
N VAL A 221 8.70 10.70 -5.92
CA VAL A 221 8.28 11.04 -4.56
C VAL A 221 8.68 12.47 -4.18
N ILE A 222 9.95 12.85 -4.38
CA ILE A 222 10.46 14.19 -4.07
C ILE A 222 9.65 15.26 -4.81
N LYS A 223 9.35 15.06 -6.08
CA LYS A 223 8.54 16.00 -6.87
C LYS A 223 7.10 16.08 -6.35
N SER A 224 6.48 14.96 -5.98
CA SER A 224 5.13 14.95 -5.43
C SER A 224 5.06 15.67 -4.07
N VAL A 225 6.03 15.40 -3.17
CA VAL A 225 6.16 16.14 -1.90
C VAL A 225 6.32 17.64 -2.17
N LEU A 226 7.18 18.01 -3.11
CA LEU A 226 7.41 19.40 -3.47
C LEU A 226 6.14 20.08 -4.04
N ALA A 227 5.39 19.38 -4.89
CA ALA A 227 4.14 19.86 -5.48
C ALA A 227 3.05 20.13 -4.41
N ILE A 228 3.00 19.31 -3.36
CA ILE A 228 2.07 19.49 -2.25
C ILE A 228 2.53 20.63 -1.34
N THR A 229 3.78 20.56 -0.85
CA THR A 229 4.28 21.46 0.20
C THR A 229 4.50 22.90 -0.28
N ASN A 230 4.78 23.10 -1.57
CA ASN A 230 4.95 24.41 -2.20
C ASN A 230 3.78 24.82 -3.11
N ASN A 231 2.64 24.16 -2.99
CA ASN A 231 1.45 24.53 -3.74
C ASN A 231 1.04 25.97 -3.42
N PRO A 232 0.72 26.83 -4.44
CA PRO A 232 0.23 28.19 -4.20
C PRO A 232 -1.03 28.25 -3.35
N ASN A 233 -1.88 27.21 -3.41
CA ASN A 233 -3.13 27.09 -2.68
C ASN A 233 -2.99 26.30 -1.38
N ARG A 234 -1.77 26.07 -0.89
CA ARG A 234 -1.57 25.22 0.30
C ARG A 234 -2.34 25.73 1.51
N ARG A 235 -2.84 24.79 2.34
CA ARG A 235 -3.45 25.11 3.63
C ARG A 235 -2.41 25.64 4.63
N GLU A 236 -2.86 26.38 5.67
CA GLU A 236 -1.99 26.86 6.76
C GLU A 236 -1.56 25.72 7.70
N ALA A 237 -2.46 24.76 7.96
CA ALA A 237 -2.15 23.61 8.80
C ALA A 237 -1.14 22.68 8.13
N PRO A 238 -0.24 22.04 8.89
CA PRO A 238 0.70 21.06 8.35
C PRO A 238 0.00 19.93 7.62
N TYR A 239 0.61 19.46 6.53
CA TYR A 239 0.20 18.21 5.90
C TYR A 239 0.77 17.03 6.68
N HIS A 240 0.02 15.93 6.71
CA HIS A 240 0.53 14.63 7.13
C HIS A 240 0.79 13.80 5.86
N ILE A 241 2.07 13.56 5.57
CA ILE A 241 2.52 12.86 4.34
C ILE A 241 3.36 11.65 4.75
N VAL A 242 2.98 10.49 4.27
CA VAL A 242 3.75 9.25 4.44
C VAL A 242 4.21 8.79 3.07
N THR A 243 5.46 8.39 2.97
CA THR A 243 6.04 7.96 1.70
C THR A 243 7.21 6.99 1.90
N GLN A 244 7.64 6.38 0.82
CA GLN A 244 8.79 5.47 0.80
C GLN A 244 9.94 6.06 -0.01
N ILE A 245 11.16 5.81 0.44
CA ILE A 245 12.42 6.21 -0.19
C ILE A 245 13.33 4.99 -0.27
N HIS A 246 14.01 4.84 -1.40
CA HIS A 246 14.89 3.68 -1.64
C HIS A 246 16.36 3.98 -1.39
N ASP A 247 16.82 5.20 -1.67
CA ASP A 247 18.21 5.62 -1.43
C ASP A 247 18.30 6.53 -0.20
N ALA A 248 19.08 6.12 0.79
CA ALA A 248 19.32 6.87 2.02
C ALA A 248 19.79 8.32 1.76
N LYS A 249 20.47 8.60 0.64
CA LYS A 249 20.91 9.95 0.28
C LYS A 249 19.73 10.91 0.04
N ASN A 250 18.55 10.38 -0.33
CA ASN A 250 17.37 11.17 -0.62
C ASN A 250 16.52 11.45 0.64
N MET A 251 16.76 10.75 1.75
CA MET A 251 16.02 10.92 3.01
C MET A 251 16.09 12.35 3.53
N ASP A 252 17.29 12.94 3.57
CA ASP A 252 17.48 14.31 4.08
C ASP A 252 16.79 15.34 3.17
N VAL A 253 16.74 15.09 1.86
CA VAL A 253 16.05 15.96 0.90
C VAL A 253 14.55 15.98 1.21
N VAL A 254 13.92 14.81 1.39
CA VAL A 254 12.49 14.72 1.70
C VAL A 254 12.17 15.36 3.05
N LYS A 255 12.97 15.10 4.08
CA LYS A 255 12.80 15.72 5.40
C LYS A 255 12.95 17.26 5.35
N MET A 256 13.89 17.77 4.55
CA MET A 256 14.08 19.21 4.36
C MET A 256 12.88 19.87 3.69
N LEU A 257 12.27 19.22 2.69
CA LEU A 257 11.08 19.73 2.01
C LEU A 257 9.88 19.80 2.95
N GLY A 258 9.79 18.87 3.90
CA GLY A 258 8.70 18.76 4.87
C GLY A 258 8.92 19.54 6.18
N THR A 259 9.83 20.51 6.26
CA THR A 259 10.13 21.21 7.55
C THR A 259 8.95 21.94 8.20
N LYS A 260 7.92 22.29 7.42
CA LYS A 260 6.67 22.90 7.91
C LYS A 260 5.52 21.92 8.02
N ASP A 261 5.76 20.68 7.63
CA ASP A 261 4.77 19.63 7.48
C ASP A 261 5.24 18.36 8.22
N ASN A 262 4.34 17.45 8.50
CA ASN A 262 4.68 16.15 9.06
C ASN A 262 4.93 15.15 7.92
N VAL A 263 6.13 15.18 7.36
CA VAL A 263 6.54 14.24 6.29
C VAL A 263 7.32 13.09 6.89
N GLN A 264 6.83 11.88 6.70
CA GLN A 264 7.39 10.64 7.23
C GLN A 264 7.87 9.72 6.09
N PRO A 265 9.13 9.84 5.65
CA PRO A 265 9.71 8.94 4.67
C PRO A 265 10.19 7.65 5.36
N ILE A 266 9.80 6.51 4.80
CA ILE A 266 10.28 5.17 5.16
C ILE A 266 11.44 4.82 4.23
N LEU A 267 12.62 4.53 4.80
CA LEU A 267 13.75 4.02 4.03
C LEU A 267 13.58 2.51 3.81
N THR A 268 13.02 2.13 2.67
CA THR A 268 12.61 0.75 2.39
C THR A 268 13.76 -0.24 2.40
N THR A 269 14.92 0.14 1.83
CA THR A 269 16.11 -0.72 1.78
C THR A 269 16.67 -1.03 3.17
N ASP A 270 16.58 -0.09 4.11
CA ASP A 270 17.04 -0.25 5.49
C ASP A 270 16.06 -1.11 6.28
N LEU A 271 14.75 -0.79 6.20
CA LEU A 271 13.70 -1.56 6.85
C LEU A 271 13.78 -3.05 6.46
N ILE A 272 13.78 -3.35 5.16
CA ILE A 272 13.82 -4.72 4.68
C ILE A 272 15.12 -5.41 5.08
N ALA A 273 16.25 -4.71 5.03
CA ALA A 273 17.52 -5.30 5.44
C ALA A 273 17.52 -5.70 6.91
N ARG A 274 16.97 -4.90 7.80
CA ARG A 274 16.87 -5.20 9.24
C ARG A 274 15.92 -6.37 9.49
N VAL A 275 14.75 -6.36 8.86
CA VAL A 275 13.79 -7.47 8.96
C VAL A 275 14.43 -8.78 8.48
N VAL A 276 15.11 -8.78 7.32
CA VAL A 276 15.80 -9.97 6.79
C VAL A 276 16.90 -10.45 7.75
N ALA A 277 17.73 -9.53 8.25
CA ALA A 277 18.84 -9.89 9.15
C ALA A 277 18.34 -10.48 10.48
N GLN A 278 17.33 -9.89 11.10
CA GLN A 278 16.74 -10.38 12.35
C GLN A 278 16.00 -11.71 12.14
N THR A 279 15.18 -11.80 11.10
CA THR A 279 14.38 -12.99 10.78
C THR A 279 15.27 -14.18 10.41
N SER A 280 16.41 -13.94 9.74
CA SER A 280 17.35 -15.03 9.36
C SER A 280 17.87 -15.81 10.55
N ARG A 281 17.87 -15.23 11.72
CA ARG A 281 18.33 -15.81 12.97
C ARG A 281 17.20 -16.35 13.84
N GLN A 282 15.95 -15.98 13.55
CA GLN A 282 14.78 -16.31 14.36
C GLN A 282 13.56 -16.58 13.48
N SER A 283 13.40 -17.83 13.04
CA SER A 283 12.27 -18.23 12.21
C SER A 283 10.92 -17.86 12.84
N GLY A 284 10.04 -17.25 12.05
CA GLY A 284 8.71 -16.78 12.42
C GLY A 284 8.64 -15.33 12.89
N LEU A 285 9.77 -14.63 12.95
CA LEU A 285 9.78 -13.23 13.37
C LEU A 285 9.10 -12.30 12.34
N SER A 286 9.17 -12.64 11.04
CA SER A 286 8.45 -11.89 9.99
C SER A 286 6.94 -11.88 10.23
N ILE A 287 6.39 -12.99 10.73
CA ILE A 287 4.97 -13.12 11.05
C ILE A 287 4.62 -12.19 12.22
N VAL A 288 5.47 -12.17 13.27
CA VAL A 288 5.26 -11.24 14.40
C VAL A 288 5.23 -9.79 13.93
N TYR A 289 6.13 -9.39 13.04
CA TYR A 289 6.11 -8.03 12.47
C TYR A 289 4.85 -7.77 11.65
N THR A 290 4.40 -8.72 10.84
CA THR A 290 3.16 -8.60 10.08
C THR A 290 1.96 -8.43 11.01
N GLU A 291 1.85 -9.27 12.05
CA GLU A 291 0.75 -9.19 13.03
C GLU A 291 0.73 -7.87 13.82
N LEU A 292 1.89 -7.28 14.12
CA LEU A 292 1.98 -5.98 14.79
C LEU A 292 1.67 -4.78 13.89
N MET A 293 1.71 -4.96 12.57
CA MET A 293 1.53 -3.87 11.61
C MET A 293 0.21 -3.96 10.82
N ASN A 294 -0.52 -5.08 10.84
CA ASN A 294 -1.80 -5.19 10.16
C ASN A 294 -2.94 -4.62 11.01
N PHE A 295 -4.00 -4.11 10.36
CA PHE A 295 -5.22 -3.64 11.02
C PHE A 295 -6.26 -4.75 11.27
N GLY A 296 -5.97 -5.97 10.88
CA GLY A 296 -6.88 -7.12 11.05
C GLY A 296 -6.79 -7.78 12.43
N GLY A 297 -5.83 -7.37 13.26
CA GLY A 297 -5.57 -7.92 14.59
C GLY A 297 -5.54 -6.84 15.67
N ASP A 298 -4.73 -7.10 16.70
CA ASP A 298 -4.48 -6.13 17.76
C ASP A 298 -3.42 -5.12 17.30
N GLU A 299 -3.66 -3.83 17.55
CA GLU A 299 -2.84 -2.71 17.08
C GLU A 299 -2.07 -2.04 18.23
N ILE A 300 -1.10 -1.18 17.89
CA ILE A 300 -0.34 -0.40 18.86
C ILE A 300 -1.00 0.95 19.09
N TYR A 301 -1.49 1.18 20.31
CA TYR A 301 -2.13 2.43 20.71
C TYR A 301 -1.36 3.14 21.82
N PHE A 302 -1.40 4.48 21.78
CA PHE A 302 -0.90 5.34 22.85
C PHE A 302 -2.04 5.73 23.78
N LYS A 303 -1.83 5.60 25.10
CA LYS A 303 -2.82 5.99 26.10
C LYS A 303 -2.17 6.66 27.30
N GLN A 304 -2.73 7.78 27.73
CA GLN A 304 -2.42 8.36 29.02
C GLN A 304 -3.27 7.65 30.09
N GLU A 305 -2.61 6.97 31.04
CA GLU A 305 -3.29 6.28 32.15
C GLU A 305 -2.84 6.88 33.48
N PRO A 306 -3.61 7.84 34.04
CA PRO A 306 -3.22 8.58 35.26
C PRO A 306 -2.97 7.69 36.47
N ASN A 307 -3.65 6.54 36.57
CA ASN A 307 -3.52 5.61 37.68
C ASN A 307 -2.20 4.83 37.69
N LEU A 308 -1.42 4.90 36.61
CA LEU A 308 -0.06 4.36 36.52
C LEU A 308 1.00 5.39 36.97
N SER A 309 0.65 6.65 37.17
CA SER A 309 1.62 7.67 37.60
C SER A 309 2.24 7.28 38.94
N GLY A 310 3.59 7.29 38.98
CA GLY A 310 4.39 6.86 40.11
C GLY A 310 4.66 5.37 40.24
N LYS A 311 3.94 4.51 39.50
CA LYS A 311 4.24 3.07 39.40
C LYS A 311 5.46 2.85 38.50
N THR A 312 6.11 1.71 38.71
CA THR A 312 7.21 1.30 37.82
C THR A 312 6.66 0.64 36.57
N TYR A 313 7.47 0.63 35.50
CA TYR A 313 7.13 -0.08 34.25
C TYR A 313 6.85 -1.57 34.52
N GLY A 314 7.68 -2.22 35.33
CA GLY A 314 7.48 -3.61 35.71
C GLY A 314 6.17 -3.89 36.47
N GLU A 315 5.66 -2.92 37.27
CA GLU A 315 4.33 -3.02 37.89
C GLU A 315 3.21 -2.83 36.85
N ALA A 316 3.45 -1.96 35.86
CA ALA A 316 2.46 -1.67 34.82
C ALA A 316 2.27 -2.83 33.84
N LEU A 317 3.28 -3.68 33.58
CA LEU A 317 3.18 -4.88 32.73
C LEU A 317 2.07 -5.83 33.17
N LEU A 318 1.82 -5.92 34.47
CA LEU A 318 0.78 -6.80 35.05
C LEU A 318 -0.56 -6.11 35.24
N ALA A 319 -0.66 -4.81 34.93
CA ALA A 319 -1.85 -4.04 35.23
C ALA A 319 -3.02 -4.24 34.24
N PHE A 320 -2.81 -4.90 33.13
CA PHE A 320 -3.78 -5.06 32.04
C PHE A 320 -4.12 -6.53 31.78
N GLU A 321 -5.40 -6.83 31.54
CA GLU A 321 -5.88 -8.19 31.22
C GLU A 321 -5.83 -8.46 29.70
N THR A 322 -6.33 -7.50 28.91
CA THR A 322 -6.59 -7.61 27.47
C THR A 322 -5.69 -6.74 26.63
N SER A 323 -4.68 -6.12 27.24
CA SER A 323 -3.71 -5.28 26.53
C SER A 323 -2.30 -5.60 26.99
N THR A 324 -1.35 -5.55 26.08
CA THR A 324 0.05 -5.85 26.37
C THR A 324 0.91 -4.60 26.22
N LEU A 325 1.41 -4.10 27.34
CA LEU A 325 2.26 -2.94 27.39
C LEU A 325 3.60 -3.23 26.70
N MET A 326 4.04 -2.36 25.80
CA MET A 326 5.33 -2.45 25.10
C MET A 326 6.36 -1.45 25.61
N GLY A 327 5.90 -0.27 26.08
CA GLY A 327 6.81 0.78 26.52
C GLY A 327 6.11 2.05 26.99
N ILE A 328 6.90 3.11 27.09
CA ILE A 328 6.51 4.42 27.58
C ILE A 328 6.91 5.48 26.55
N ARG A 329 5.97 6.37 26.20
CA ARG A 329 6.26 7.64 25.52
C ARG A 329 6.32 8.74 26.56
N LYS A 330 7.48 9.36 26.71
CA LYS A 330 7.67 10.44 27.68
C LYS A 330 6.97 11.73 27.23
N ALA A 331 6.74 12.62 28.17
CA ALA A 331 6.12 13.92 27.91
C ALA A 331 6.88 14.78 26.89
N ASP A 332 8.18 14.56 26.67
CA ASP A 332 8.99 15.19 25.64
C ASP A 332 8.85 14.55 24.24
N GLY A 333 8.04 13.50 24.12
CA GLY A 333 7.78 12.74 22.89
C GLY A 333 8.77 11.60 22.63
N SER A 334 9.80 11.42 23.46
CA SER A 334 10.74 10.31 23.28
C SER A 334 10.08 8.97 23.60
N ILE A 335 10.36 7.97 22.75
CA ILE A 335 9.89 6.59 22.91
C ILE A 335 10.93 5.80 23.74
N ALA A 336 10.45 4.95 24.62
CA ALA A 336 11.28 3.99 25.34
C ALA A 336 10.56 2.62 25.31
N MET A 337 10.95 1.77 24.39
CA MET A 337 10.45 0.39 24.30
C MET A 337 11.19 -0.47 25.34
N ASN A 338 10.44 -1.30 26.06
CA ASN A 338 10.96 -2.14 27.14
C ASN A 338 11.95 -1.39 28.07
N PRO A 339 11.61 -0.23 28.66
CA PRO A 339 12.52 0.46 29.54
C PRO A 339 12.84 -0.37 30.78
N PRO A 340 13.95 -0.10 31.53
CA PRO A 340 14.26 -0.81 32.76
C PRO A 340 13.04 -0.95 33.68
N MET A 341 12.87 -2.12 34.28
CA MET A 341 11.66 -2.50 35.02
C MET A 341 11.35 -1.56 36.21
N ASP A 342 12.34 -0.86 36.74
CA ASP A 342 12.24 0.13 37.81
C ASP A 342 11.95 1.56 37.31
N THR A 343 11.89 1.78 35.99
CA THR A 343 11.53 3.08 35.40
C THR A 343 10.14 3.51 35.86
N ARG A 344 10.04 4.70 36.48
CA ARG A 344 8.78 5.24 36.95
C ARG A 344 8.06 6.02 35.86
N ILE A 345 6.77 5.69 35.67
CA ILE A 345 5.86 6.42 34.79
C ILE A 345 5.57 7.77 35.46
N GLN A 346 5.86 8.87 34.76
CA GLN A 346 5.64 10.24 35.25
C GLN A 346 4.25 10.76 34.87
N SER A 347 3.81 11.81 35.56
CA SER A 347 2.61 12.53 35.14
C SER A 347 2.86 13.19 33.77
N GLY A 348 2.02 12.89 32.79
CA GLY A 348 2.15 13.37 31.40
C GLY A 348 2.77 12.37 30.43
N ASP A 349 3.36 11.28 30.94
CA ASP A 349 3.78 10.18 30.10
C ASP A 349 2.56 9.42 29.56
N GLN A 350 2.71 8.84 28.38
CA GLN A 350 1.77 7.90 27.80
C GLN A 350 2.40 6.50 27.80
N ILE A 351 1.59 5.50 27.98
CA ILE A 351 1.98 4.12 27.66
C ILE A 351 1.64 3.84 26.21
N PHE A 352 2.38 2.93 25.57
CA PHE A 352 1.94 2.33 24.33
C PHE A 352 1.85 0.82 24.48
N ALA A 353 0.74 0.28 23.97
CA ALA A 353 0.38 -1.11 24.20
C ALA A 353 -0.33 -1.70 22.97
N ILE A 354 -0.20 -3.01 22.83
CA ILE A 354 -0.97 -3.80 21.87
C ILE A 354 -2.35 -4.03 22.46
N ALA A 355 -3.40 -3.71 21.70
CA ALA A 355 -4.80 -3.90 22.09
C ALA A 355 -5.70 -4.03 20.86
N GLU A 356 -6.89 -4.62 21.05
CA GLU A 356 -7.93 -4.72 20.01
C GLU A 356 -8.43 -3.34 19.55
N ASP A 357 -8.53 -2.37 20.48
CA ASP A 357 -8.90 -0.98 20.20
C ASP A 357 -8.36 -0.09 21.35
N ASP A 358 -8.28 1.23 21.14
CA ASP A 358 -7.78 2.19 22.14
C ASP A 358 -8.62 2.22 23.41
N ASP A 359 -9.93 1.97 23.32
CA ASP A 359 -10.86 1.90 24.43
C ASP A 359 -10.68 0.61 25.27
N LYS A 360 -10.03 -0.43 24.73
CA LYS A 360 -9.76 -1.72 25.39
C LYS A 360 -8.53 -1.72 26.30
N ILE A 361 -7.73 -0.67 26.27
CA ILE A 361 -6.61 -0.52 27.21
C ILE A 361 -7.17 -0.09 28.57
N GLU A 362 -7.63 -1.07 29.34
CA GLU A 362 -8.24 -0.86 30.65
C GLU A 362 -7.45 -1.57 31.76
N LEU A 363 -7.31 -0.90 32.90
CA LEU A 363 -6.67 -1.50 34.08
C LEU A 363 -7.50 -2.68 34.60
N SER A 364 -6.85 -3.82 34.75
CA SER A 364 -7.46 -5.03 35.30
C SER A 364 -7.70 -4.90 36.80
N ASN A 365 -8.69 -5.64 37.29
CA ASN A 365 -8.92 -5.75 38.74
C ASN A 365 -7.81 -6.58 39.36
N ALA A 366 -7.14 -6.07 40.40
CA ALA A 366 -6.05 -6.74 41.12
C ALA A 366 -6.36 -8.18 41.57
N SER A 367 -7.64 -8.51 41.80
CA SER A 367 -8.07 -9.88 42.17
C SER A 367 -7.97 -10.91 41.04
N ARG A 368 -7.73 -10.47 39.78
CA ARG A 368 -7.58 -11.35 38.60
C ARG A 368 -6.12 -11.68 38.33
N ILE A 369 -5.17 -10.95 38.93
CA ILE A 369 -3.73 -11.17 38.75
C ILE A 369 -3.35 -12.39 39.58
N THR A 370 -3.15 -13.53 38.90
CA THR A 370 -2.72 -14.77 39.55
C THR A 370 -1.39 -15.21 38.92
N ILE A 371 -0.36 -15.31 39.75
CA ILE A 371 0.98 -15.76 39.35
C ILE A 371 1.24 -17.08 40.06
N ASP A 372 1.58 -18.12 39.27
CA ASP A 372 1.99 -19.40 39.79
C ASP A 372 3.51 -19.48 39.85
N GLU A 373 4.06 -19.14 41.02
CA GLU A 373 5.49 -19.13 41.29
C GLU A 373 6.16 -20.49 41.05
N SER A 374 5.43 -21.58 41.19
CA SER A 374 5.94 -22.93 41.04
C SER A 374 6.26 -23.30 39.59
N LEU A 375 5.67 -22.57 38.64
CA LEU A 375 5.86 -22.79 37.20
C LEU A 375 6.98 -21.94 36.62
N ILE A 376 7.42 -20.88 37.31
CA ILE A 376 8.47 -19.97 36.82
C ILE A 376 9.84 -20.65 36.88
N GLN A 377 10.52 -20.68 35.73
CA GLN A 377 11.88 -21.18 35.65
C GLN A 377 12.91 -20.13 36.08
N GLN A 378 13.89 -20.54 36.83
CA GLN A 378 15.02 -19.67 37.18
C GLN A 378 15.89 -19.45 35.92
N SER A 379 16.44 -18.24 35.79
CA SER A 379 17.30 -17.88 34.65
C SER A 379 18.42 -18.90 34.42
N GLY A 380 18.41 -19.55 33.26
CA GLY A 380 19.53 -20.37 32.81
C GLY A 380 20.77 -19.51 32.51
N LYS A 381 21.94 -20.13 32.40
CA LYS A 381 23.16 -19.43 31.94
C LYS A 381 22.97 -19.06 30.48
N VAL A 382 23.06 -17.78 30.16
CA VAL A 382 23.12 -17.29 28.76
C VAL A 382 24.37 -17.93 28.12
N SER A 383 24.19 -18.72 27.07
CA SER A 383 25.30 -19.28 26.30
C SER A 383 26.02 -18.17 25.53
N LYS A 384 27.35 -18.17 25.51
CA LYS A 384 28.10 -17.21 24.69
C LYS A 384 27.80 -17.48 23.22
N PRO A 385 27.54 -16.43 22.39
CA PRO A 385 27.39 -16.59 20.96
C PRO A 385 28.58 -17.31 20.34
N LYS A 386 28.33 -18.27 19.46
CA LYS A 386 29.37 -18.97 18.69
C LYS A 386 29.47 -18.33 17.29
N PRO A 387 30.66 -18.43 16.65
CA PRO A 387 30.78 -18.06 15.25
C PRO A 387 29.79 -18.84 14.38
N GLU A 388 29.15 -18.15 13.43
CA GLU A 388 28.11 -18.68 12.56
C GLU A 388 28.59 -18.65 11.10
N ARG A 389 28.01 -19.50 10.26
CA ARG A 389 28.20 -19.53 8.80
C ARG A 389 26.91 -19.13 8.13
N GLY A 390 26.88 -17.97 7.50
CA GLY A 390 25.72 -17.46 6.74
C GLY A 390 25.93 -17.61 5.23
N LEU A 391 24.84 -17.83 4.50
CA LEU A 391 24.81 -17.87 3.04
C LEU A 391 23.73 -16.92 2.52
N ILE A 392 24.11 -16.04 1.58
CA ILE A 392 23.19 -15.21 0.81
C ILE A 392 23.18 -15.70 -0.63
N LEU A 393 22.03 -16.08 -1.14
CA LEU A 393 21.77 -16.47 -2.53
C LEU A 393 20.95 -15.39 -3.22
N GLY A 394 21.46 -14.85 -4.35
CA GLY A 394 20.85 -13.69 -5.01
C GLY A 394 21.40 -12.38 -4.49
N TRP A 395 20.91 -11.26 -5.08
CA TRP A 395 21.36 -9.92 -4.71
C TRP A 395 20.37 -8.84 -5.08
N ASN A 396 20.18 -7.87 -4.20
CA ASN A 396 19.35 -6.69 -4.43
C ASN A 396 19.92 -5.42 -3.77
N ARG A 397 19.14 -4.34 -3.80
CA ARG A 397 19.53 -3.04 -3.22
C ARG A 397 19.75 -3.10 -1.70
N SER A 398 19.06 -3.99 -0.99
CA SER A 398 19.19 -4.17 0.47
C SER A 398 20.38 -5.02 0.88
N GLY A 399 20.97 -5.78 -0.04
CA GLY A 399 22.02 -6.78 0.24
C GLY A 399 23.22 -6.23 1.01
N ALA A 400 23.72 -5.04 0.62
CA ALA A 400 24.84 -4.39 1.31
C ALA A 400 24.47 -4.00 2.77
N THR A 401 23.25 -3.57 3.00
CA THR A 401 22.75 -3.25 4.35
C THR A 401 22.51 -4.52 5.16
N ILE A 402 21.95 -5.58 4.55
CA ILE A 402 21.81 -6.91 5.21
C ILE A 402 23.16 -7.40 5.73
N ILE A 403 24.21 -7.31 4.93
CA ILE A 403 25.57 -7.71 5.36
C ILE A 403 26.02 -6.91 6.59
N ARG A 404 25.77 -5.59 6.64
CA ARG A 404 26.13 -4.75 7.79
C ARG A 404 25.30 -5.09 9.03
N GLU A 405 24.00 -5.28 8.84
CA GLU A 405 23.13 -5.65 9.96
C GLU A 405 23.49 -7.02 10.53
N LEU A 406 23.76 -8.02 9.70
CA LEU A 406 24.24 -9.33 10.16
C LEU A 406 25.53 -9.22 10.97
N ASP A 407 26.47 -8.32 10.59
CA ASP A 407 27.72 -8.12 11.34
C ASP A 407 27.49 -7.66 12.77
N ASN A 408 26.38 -6.95 13.04
CA ASN A 408 26.01 -6.51 14.39
C ASN A 408 25.57 -7.68 15.29
N TYR A 409 25.00 -8.72 14.71
CA TYR A 409 24.40 -9.84 15.44
C TYR A 409 25.32 -11.05 15.61
N VAL A 410 26.32 -11.22 14.75
CA VAL A 410 27.16 -12.45 14.73
C VAL A 410 28.37 -12.32 15.62
N ALA A 411 28.81 -13.46 16.18
CA ALA A 411 30.04 -13.51 16.97
C ALA A 411 31.29 -13.31 16.09
N LYS A 412 32.33 -12.75 16.67
CA LYS A 412 33.61 -12.57 15.98
C LYS A 412 34.18 -13.90 15.47
N GLY A 413 34.52 -13.94 14.19
CA GLY A 413 35.02 -15.11 13.50
C GLY A 413 33.98 -15.84 12.66
N SER A 414 32.76 -15.32 12.58
CA SER A 414 31.71 -15.78 11.67
C SER A 414 32.12 -15.61 10.20
N GLU A 415 31.46 -16.33 9.31
CA GLU A 415 31.70 -16.29 7.87
C GLU A 415 30.39 -16.07 7.13
N LEU A 416 30.41 -15.21 6.09
CA LEU A 416 29.28 -14.97 5.21
C LEU A 416 29.69 -15.18 3.76
N THR A 417 29.01 -16.10 3.09
CA THR A 417 29.18 -16.35 1.65
C THR A 417 28.02 -15.69 0.89
N VAL A 418 28.34 -14.97 -0.19
CA VAL A 418 27.35 -14.36 -1.08
C VAL A 418 27.52 -14.95 -2.47
N VAL A 419 26.44 -15.46 -3.06
CA VAL A 419 26.42 -16.06 -4.41
C VAL A 419 25.40 -15.33 -5.27
N SER A 420 25.83 -14.84 -6.42
CA SER A 420 24.96 -14.16 -7.38
C SER A 420 25.57 -14.18 -8.79
N HIS A 421 24.75 -14.11 -9.82
CA HIS A 421 25.21 -14.01 -11.19
C HIS A 421 25.55 -12.55 -11.63
N ILE A 422 25.44 -11.58 -10.71
CA ILE A 422 25.73 -10.17 -11.02
C ILE A 422 27.24 -9.97 -11.18
N TYR A 423 27.64 -9.46 -12.35
CA TYR A 423 29.03 -9.20 -12.68
C TYR A 423 29.67 -8.13 -11.78
N ASP A 424 30.93 -8.35 -11.39
CA ASP A 424 31.75 -7.44 -10.53
C ASP A 424 31.13 -7.12 -9.15
N LEU A 425 30.24 -7.99 -8.67
CA LEU A 425 29.53 -7.82 -7.38
C LEU A 425 30.49 -7.77 -6.19
N GLU A 426 31.57 -8.58 -6.21
CA GLU A 426 32.57 -8.61 -5.13
C GLU A 426 33.15 -7.21 -4.87
N LYS A 427 33.51 -6.50 -5.91
CA LYS A 427 34.08 -5.14 -5.81
C LYS A 427 33.08 -4.16 -5.20
N GLN A 428 31.81 -4.23 -5.61
CA GLN A 428 30.73 -3.42 -5.07
C GLN A 428 30.53 -3.71 -3.58
N ILE A 429 30.38 -4.97 -3.20
CA ILE A 429 30.20 -5.38 -1.81
C ILE A 429 31.35 -4.90 -0.93
N ARG A 430 32.60 -5.05 -1.38
CA ARG A 430 33.78 -4.61 -0.63
C ARG A 430 33.85 -3.09 -0.47
N LEU A 431 33.35 -2.32 -1.44
CA LEU A 431 33.29 -0.86 -1.34
C LEU A 431 32.24 -0.40 -0.32
N ASP A 432 31.08 -1.04 -0.33
CA ASP A 432 29.92 -0.66 0.51
C ASP A 432 30.08 -1.14 1.97
N ASN A 433 30.88 -2.21 2.18
CA ASN A 433 31.02 -2.91 3.48
C ASN A 433 32.45 -2.86 4.07
N LYS A 434 33.09 -1.70 4.02
CA LYS A 434 34.47 -1.49 4.53
C LYS A 434 34.63 -1.63 6.04
N LYS A 435 33.54 -1.60 6.81
CA LYS A 435 33.56 -1.54 8.29
C LYS A 435 33.15 -2.86 8.97
N ILE A 436 33.06 -3.97 8.22
CA ILE A 436 32.71 -5.27 8.79
C ILE A 436 33.86 -5.76 9.68
N VAL A 437 33.52 -6.21 10.88
CA VAL A 437 34.47 -6.55 11.97
C VAL A 437 34.32 -7.99 12.45
N ASN A 438 33.08 -8.52 12.51
CA ASN A 438 32.78 -9.78 13.16
C ASN A 438 32.77 -10.96 12.18
N GLN A 439 32.49 -10.72 10.89
CA GLN A 439 32.39 -11.77 9.89
C GLN A 439 33.36 -11.58 8.72
N LYS A 440 33.75 -12.68 8.10
CA LYS A 440 34.56 -12.71 6.88
C LYS A 440 33.65 -12.90 5.67
N LEU A 441 33.80 -12.03 4.66
CA LEU A 441 33.03 -12.11 3.43
C LEU A 441 33.75 -12.94 2.35
N LYS A 442 33.00 -13.86 1.75
CA LYS A 442 33.35 -14.59 0.54
C LYS A 442 32.27 -14.31 -0.51
N VAL A 443 32.67 -13.91 -1.71
CA VAL A 443 31.74 -13.63 -2.81
C VAL A 443 32.05 -14.59 -3.96
N MET A 444 31.01 -15.20 -4.53
CA MET A 444 31.11 -16.14 -5.64
C MET A 444 30.14 -15.74 -6.73
N GLU A 445 30.58 -15.85 -7.99
CA GLU A 445 29.70 -15.68 -9.14
C GLU A 445 29.05 -17.02 -9.47
N GLY A 446 27.71 -17.05 -9.63
CA GLY A 446 26.99 -18.26 -9.99
C GLY A 446 25.48 -18.03 -10.11
N ASP A 447 24.82 -18.94 -10.84
CA ASP A 447 23.36 -18.97 -10.93
C ASP A 447 22.77 -19.73 -9.72
N ILE A 448 22.02 -19.05 -8.89
CA ILE A 448 21.45 -19.64 -7.67
C ILE A 448 20.40 -20.73 -7.96
N ARG A 449 19.94 -20.88 -9.20
CA ARG A 449 19.06 -21.97 -9.65
C ARG A 449 19.84 -23.24 -10.00
N ASP A 450 21.17 -23.15 -10.11
CA ASP A 450 22.00 -24.31 -10.47
C ASP A 450 22.14 -25.23 -9.26
N ARG A 451 21.54 -26.41 -9.37
CA ARG A 451 21.57 -27.42 -8.31
C ARG A 451 22.99 -27.90 -8.01
N ASP A 452 23.81 -28.12 -9.04
CA ASP A 452 25.18 -28.61 -8.85
C ASP A 452 26.01 -27.58 -8.06
N LEU A 453 25.77 -26.28 -8.28
CA LEU A 453 26.36 -25.21 -7.49
C LEU A 453 25.92 -25.26 -6.02
N LEU A 454 24.62 -25.43 -5.76
CA LEU A 454 24.09 -25.51 -4.39
C LEU A 454 24.65 -26.74 -3.64
N GLU A 455 24.80 -27.88 -4.30
CA GLU A 455 25.42 -29.07 -3.71
C GLU A 455 26.95 -28.87 -3.46
N GLN A 456 27.67 -28.19 -4.36
CA GLN A 456 29.09 -27.85 -4.17
C GLN A 456 29.32 -26.84 -3.03
N LEU A 457 28.33 -26.00 -2.72
CA LEU A 457 28.38 -25.05 -1.62
C LEU A 457 28.19 -25.75 -0.27
N GLU A 458 27.77 -27.02 -0.24
CA GLU A 458 27.45 -27.76 1.01
C GLU A 458 26.48 -26.96 1.87
N VAL A 459 25.30 -26.57 1.28
CA VAL A 459 24.36 -25.63 1.90
C VAL A 459 23.87 -26.05 3.28
N THR A 460 23.91 -27.32 3.58
CA THR A 460 23.57 -27.91 4.91
C THR A 460 24.58 -27.59 6.01
N GLU A 461 25.78 -27.11 5.64
CA GLU A 461 26.82 -26.69 6.60
C GLU A 461 26.66 -25.21 7.05
N TYR A 462 25.65 -24.50 6.55
CA TYR A 462 25.38 -23.13 6.97
C TYR A 462 24.30 -23.11 8.07
N ASP A 463 24.48 -22.21 9.04
CA ASP A 463 23.50 -22.00 10.12
C ASP A 463 22.20 -21.36 9.59
N HIS A 464 22.32 -20.47 8.61
CA HIS A 464 21.20 -19.81 7.96
C HIS A 464 21.48 -19.49 6.49
N VAL A 465 20.44 -19.61 5.68
CA VAL A 465 20.45 -19.33 4.24
C VAL A 465 19.41 -18.26 3.93
N ILE A 466 19.84 -17.17 3.29
CA ILE A 466 19.00 -16.06 2.88
C ILE A 466 18.89 -16.06 1.36
N VAL A 467 17.69 -16.15 0.82
CA VAL A 467 17.45 -16.04 -0.63
C VAL A 467 16.85 -14.68 -0.93
N LEU A 468 17.59 -13.83 -1.67
CA LEU A 468 17.18 -12.49 -2.03
C LEU A 468 16.64 -12.45 -3.46
N ALA A 469 15.51 -11.80 -3.65
CA ALA A 469 14.95 -11.53 -4.97
C ALA A 469 15.80 -10.48 -5.71
N TYR A 470 15.96 -10.65 -7.03
CA TYR A 470 16.72 -9.73 -7.88
C TYR A 470 15.91 -8.47 -8.22
N SER A 471 16.24 -7.35 -7.59
CA SER A 471 15.52 -6.06 -7.76
C SER A 471 15.63 -5.39 -9.13
N HIS A 472 16.44 -5.90 -10.05
CA HIS A 472 16.57 -5.39 -11.42
C HIS A 472 15.68 -6.12 -12.43
N LEU A 473 14.99 -7.17 -11.99
CA LEU A 473 14.03 -7.94 -12.78
C LEU A 473 12.60 -7.53 -12.44
N GLU A 474 11.66 -7.86 -13.30
CA GLU A 474 10.23 -7.77 -12.99
C GLU A 474 9.87 -8.74 -11.85
N ALA A 475 8.92 -8.36 -10.99
CA ALA A 475 8.61 -9.09 -9.77
C ALA A 475 8.32 -10.58 -9.99
N GLN A 476 7.55 -10.93 -11.03
CA GLN A 476 7.22 -12.33 -11.33
C GLN A 476 8.45 -13.13 -11.79
N GLU A 477 9.36 -12.53 -12.54
CA GLU A 477 10.60 -13.18 -12.96
C GLU A 477 11.56 -13.38 -11.78
N ALA A 478 11.71 -12.36 -10.93
CA ALA A 478 12.52 -12.42 -9.73
C ALA A 478 12.02 -13.51 -8.76
N ASP A 479 10.70 -13.54 -8.51
CA ASP A 479 10.08 -14.52 -7.63
C ASP A 479 10.14 -15.94 -8.20
N ALA A 480 10.05 -16.12 -9.53
CA ALA A 480 10.24 -17.43 -10.16
C ALA A 480 11.66 -17.98 -9.92
N ILE A 481 12.69 -17.14 -10.00
CA ILE A 481 14.08 -17.54 -9.68
C ILE A 481 14.18 -17.95 -8.21
N THR A 482 13.61 -17.16 -7.32
CA THR A 482 13.56 -17.43 -5.88
C THR A 482 12.88 -18.79 -5.59
N LEU A 483 11.69 -19.02 -6.17
CA LEU A 483 10.94 -20.28 -5.98
C LEU A 483 11.73 -21.52 -6.44
N VAL A 484 12.37 -21.46 -7.61
CA VAL A 484 13.20 -22.58 -8.11
C VAL A 484 14.36 -22.85 -7.15
N THR A 485 15.02 -21.81 -6.66
CA THR A 485 16.10 -21.93 -5.68
C THR A 485 15.61 -22.58 -4.39
N LEU A 486 14.46 -22.16 -3.88
CA LEU A 486 13.84 -22.71 -2.66
C LEU A 486 13.50 -24.19 -2.79
N LEU A 487 12.94 -24.61 -3.95
CA LEU A 487 12.64 -26.01 -4.21
C LEU A 487 13.91 -26.88 -4.20
N HIS A 488 15.02 -26.40 -4.74
CA HIS A 488 16.29 -27.11 -4.68
C HIS A 488 16.84 -27.17 -3.25
N LEU A 489 16.84 -26.07 -2.51
CA LEU A 489 17.29 -26.03 -1.12
C LEU A 489 16.48 -26.98 -0.24
N ARG A 490 15.16 -27.04 -0.46
CA ARG A 490 14.25 -27.94 0.26
C ARG A 490 14.56 -29.41 0.00
N ASP A 491 14.73 -29.79 -1.27
CA ASP A 491 15.06 -31.18 -1.63
C ASP A 491 16.44 -31.59 -1.09
N ILE A 492 17.40 -30.66 -1.01
CA ILE A 492 18.71 -30.92 -0.38
C ILE A 492 18.55 -31.13 1.12
N ALA A 493 17.81 -30.25 1.82
CA ALA A 493 17.57 -30.36 3.26
C ALA A 493 16.84 -31.65 3.64
N GLU A 494 15.84 -32.09 2.85
CA GLU A 494 15.13 -33.34 3.09
C GLU A 494 15.99 -34.58 2.89
N LYS A 495 16.99 -34.55 2.01
CA LYS A 495 17.90 -35.67 1.75
C LYS A 495 18.98 -35.82 2.80
N ASP A 496 19.43 -34.74 3.39
CA ASP A 496 20.55 -34.68 4.31
C ASP A 496 20.11 -34.81 5.78
N GLU A 497 18.80 -34.80 6.04
CA GLU A 497 18.17 -34.85 7.38
C GLU A 497 18.73 -33.79 8.35
N THR A 498 19.43 -32.76 7.82
CA THR A 498 20.00 -31.66 8.59
C THR A 498 19.13 -30.40 8.40
N PRO A 499 18.43 -29.96 9.44
CA PRO A 499 17.66 -28.72 9.35
C PRO A 499 18.62 -27.52 9.36
N PHE A 500 18.51 -26.66 8.37
CA PHE A 500 19.08 -25.31 8.37
C PHE A 500 17.95 -24.29 8.09
N SER A 501 18.09 -23.09 8.62
CA SER A 501 17.06 -22.06 8.47
C SER A 501 17.13 -21.46 7.06
N ILE A 502 15.98 -21.44 6.37
CA ILE A 502 15.84 -20.81 5.06
C ILE A 502 14.89 -19.65 5.18
N ILE A 503 15.38 -18.45 4.82
CA ILE A 503 14.58 -17.24 4.71
C ILE A 503 14.62 -16.75 3.29
N SER A 504 13.45 -16.40 2.80
CA SER A 504 13.31 -15.92 1.45
C SER A 504 12.65 -14.55 1.40
N GLU A 505 13.20 -13.68 0.57
CA GLU A 505 12.52 -12.48 0.14
C GLU A 505 11.72 -12.76 -1.13
N MET A 506 10.49 -12.27 -1.16
CA MET A 506 9.63 -12.25 -2.34
C MET A 506 9.12 -10.83 -2.58
N LEU A 507 8.85 -10.50 -3.83
CA LEU A 507 8.35 -9.18 -4.22
C LEU A 507 6.83 -9.14 -4.30
N ASP A 508 6.19 -10.22 -4.76
CA ASP A 508 4.75 -10.27 -4.99
C ASP A 508 4.03 -11.16 -3.97
N LEU A 509 3.08 -10.58 -3.23
CA LEU A 509 2.28 -11.31 -2.23
C LEU A 509 1.52 -12.50 -2.82
N ARG A 510 1.13 -12.44 -4.10
CA ARG A 510 0.41 -13.54 -4.79
C ARG A 510 1.22 -14.83 -4.89
N ASN A 511 2.53 -14.72 -4.83
CA ASN A 511 3.44 -15.87 -4.88
C ASN A 511 3.65 -16.53 -3.50
N ARG A 512 3.05 -15.98 -2.44
CA ARG A 512 3.15 -16.47 -1.08
C ARG A 512 2.74 -17.94 -0.94
N GLU A 513 1.58 -18.31 -1.45
CA GLU A 513 1.08 -19.69 -1.40
C GLU A 513 2.02 -20.70 -2.09
N LEU A 514 2.68 -20.26 -3.17
CA LEU A 514 3.68 -21.07 -3.87
C LEU A 514 4.95 -21.25 -3.04
N ALA A 515 5.38 -20.21 -2.32
CA ALA A 515 6.51 -20.28 -1.40
C ALA A 515 6.21 -21.18 -0.19
N GLU A 516 4.99 -21.13 0.34
CA GLU A 516 4.51 -22.02 1.41
C GLU A 516 4.57 -23.50 0.99
N ALA A 517 4.22 -23.81 -0.26
CA ALA A 517 4.35 -25.16 -0.80
C ALA A 517 5.80 -25.65 -0.84
N ALA A 518 6.78 -24.74 -0.92
CA ALA A 518 8.21 -25.04 -0.80
C ALA A 518 8.67 -25.24 0.66
N LYS A 519 7.78 -25.12 1.65
CA LYS A 519 8.02 -25.32 3.10
C LYS A 519 9.24 -24.54 3.61
N VAL A 520 9.35 -23.28 3.26
CA VAL A 520 10.36 -22.37 3.76
C VAL A 520 10.07 -22.06 5.24
N ASP A 521 11.09 -21.86 6.05
CA ASP A 521 10.93 -21.57 7.48
C ASP A 521 10.32 -20.19 7.72
N ASP A 522 10.70 -19.25 6.87
CA ASP A 522 10.17 -17.89 6.89
C ASP A 522 10.28 -17.22 5.52
N PHE A 523 9.36 -16.35 5.20
CA PHE A 523 9.45 -15.54 4.00
C PHE A 523 8.97 -14.12 4.27
N ILE A 524 9.63 -13.17 3.59
CA ILE A 524 9.39 -11.75 3.72
C ILE A 524 8.89 -11.26 2.39
N VAL A 525 7.63 -10.82 2.36
CA VAL A 525 7.10 -10.09 1.21
C VAL A 525 7.38 -8.61 1.44
N SER A 526 8.48 -8.13 0.86
CA SER A 526 9.01 -6.79 1.14
C SER A 526 7.99 -5.68 0.88
N GLU A 527 7.28 -5.73 -0.26
CA GLU A 527 6.26 -4.75 -0.59
C GLU A 527 5.05 -4.79 0.35
N HIS A 528 4.71 -5.95 0.88
CA HIS A 528 3.61 -6.09 1.84
C HIS A 528 3.93 -5.39 3.17
N LEU A 529 5.08 -5.64 3.77
CA LEU A 529 5.50 -4.99 5.01
C LEU A 529 5.57 -3.46 4.88
N ILE A 530 6.10 -2.98 3.76
CA ILE A 530 6.15 -1.54 3.48
C ILE A 530 4.73 -0.97 3.38
N SER A 531 3.80 -1.68 2.73
CA SER A 531 2.41 -1.26 2.58
C SER A 531 1.66 -1.19 3.92
N LEU A 532 1.87 -2.18 4.80
CA LEU A 532 1.35 -2.18 6.16
C LEU A 532 1.85 -0.94 6.92
N MET A 533 3.15 -0.68 6.89
CA MET A 533 3.74 0.46 7.56
C MET A 533 3.26 1.80 7.02
N LEU A 534 3.09 1.93 5.69
CA LEU A 534 2.50 3.12 5.06
C LEU A 534 1.08 3.37 5.56
N ALA A 535 0.25 2.33 5.62
CA ALA A 535 -1.12 2.41 6.10
C ALA A 535 -1.17 2.79 7.58
N GLN A 536 -0.41 2.13 8.45
CA GLN A 536 -0.32 2.42 9.88
C GLN A 536 0.10 3.87 10.15
N LEU A 537 1.17 4.32 9.51
CA LEU A 537 1.68 5.67 9.68
C LEU A 537 0.73 6.74 9.11
N SER A 538 -0.07 6.43 8.11
CA SER A 538 -1.07 7.36 7.58
C SER A 538 -2.23 7.58 8.54
N GLU A 539 -2.54 6.59 9.37
CA GLU A 539 -3.56 6.69 10.42
C GLU A 539 -2.99 7.32 11.69
N ASN A 540 -1.75 6.93 12.07
CA ASN A 540 -1.11 7.41 13.29
C ASN A 540 0.37 7.69 13.09
N SER A 541 0.72 8.96 12.89
CA SER A 541 2.10 9.41 12.68
C SER A 541 3.04 9.16 13.88
N GLU A 542 2.50 8.99 15.08
CA GLU A 542 3.30 8.77 16.30
C GLU A 542 3.95 7.39 16.32
N LEU A 543 3.42 6.42 15.56
CA LEU A 543 3.98 5.08 15.43
C LEU A 543 5.36 5.04 14.76
N MET A 544 5.77 6.09 14.02
CA MET A 544 7.10 6.13 13.42
C MET A 544 8.21 5.93 14.48
N GLY A 545 8.06 6.53 15.67
CA GLY A 545 9.01 6.35 16.76
C GLY A 545 9.07 4.90 17.25
N VAL A 546 7.92 4.25 17.39
CA VAL A 546 7.83 2.84 17.82
C VAL A 546 8.46 1.92 16.76
N PHE A 547 8.13 2.09 15.48
CA PHE A 547 8.72 1.30 14.41
C PHE A 547 10.22 1.53 14.27
N THR A 548 10.69 2.76 14.49
CA THR A 548 12.13 3.03 14.50
C THR A 548 12.82 2.22 15.59
N ASP A 549 12.28 2.19 16.81
CA ASP A 549 12.83 1.43 17.93
C ASP A 549 12.77 -0.09 17.70
N ILE A 550 11.65 -0.62 17.16
CA ILE A 550 11.47 -2.06 16.86
C ILE A 550 12.57 -2.57 15.92
N PHE A 551 12.99 -1.74 14.97
CA PHE A 551 13.98 -2.14 13.96
C PHE A 551 15.40 -1.59 14.25
N ASP A 552 15.63 -0.92 15.40
CA ASP A 552 16.95 -0.42 15.76
C ASP A 552 17.80 -1.50 16.43
N PRO A 553 18.94 -1.93 15.84
CA PRO A 553 19.79 -2.96 16.42
C PRO A 553 20.50 -2.52 17.70
N GLU A 554 20.54 -1.22 18.02
CA GLU A 554 21.11 -0.69 19.27
C GLU A 554 20.06 -0.56 20.39
N GLY A 555 18.76 -0.84 20.09
CA GLY A 555 17.63 -0.72 21.01
C GLY A 555 17.12 -2.04 21.55
N ALA A 556 15.89 -2.00 22.07
CA ALA A 556 15.16 -3.20 22.46
C ALA A 556 14.49 -3.80 21.22
N GLU A 557 14.78 -5.05 20.92
CA GLU A 557 14.28 -5.79 19.76
C GLU A 557 13.28 -6.87 20.15
N ILE A 558 12.55 -7.38 19.17
CA ILE A 558 11.63 -8.51 19.35
C ILE A 558 12.40 -9.83 19.17
N TYR A 559 12.27 -10.74 20.13
CA TYR A 559 12.89 -12.05 20.12
C TYR A 559 11.87 -13.18 20.29
N LEU A 560 12.13 -14.29 19.59
CA LEU A 560 11.45 -15.58 19.77
C LEU A 560 12.35 -16.49 20.61
N LYS A 561 12.13 -16.50 21.93
CA LYS A 561 12.96 -17.28 22.89
C LYS A 561 12.24 -18.58 23.29
N PRO A 562 12.95 -19.69 23.59
CA PRO A 562 12.29 -20.92 24.04
C PRO A 562 11.41 -20.68 25.27
N ILE A 563 10.13 -21.07 25.21
CA ILE A 563 9.18 -20.89 26.33
C ILE A 563 9.65 -21.66 27.59
N SER A 564 10.33 -22.80 27.40
CA SER A 564 10.92 -23.61 28.46
C SER A 564 11.93 -22.89 29.33
N ASP A 565 12.52 -21.78 28.85
CA ASP A 565 13.41 -20.95 29.65
C ASP A 565 12.65 -20.12 30.69
N TYR A 566 11.36 -19.85 30.49
CA TYR A 566 10.55 -18.97 31.30
C TYR A 566 9.58 -19.69 32.22
N VAL A 567 8.92 -20.73 31.70
CA VAL A 567 7.94 -21.50 32.46
C VAL A 567 8.06 -23.00 32.20
N SER A 568 7.55 -23.80 33.14
CA SER A 568 7.45 -25.24 32.99
C SER A 568 6.48 -25.61 31.90
N THR A 569 6.88 -26.47 30.96
CA THR A 569 6.04 -26.93 29.84
C THR A 569 5.24 -28.18 30.20
N GLY A 570 4.24 -28.52 29.34
CA GLY A 570 3.40 -29.70 29.52
C GLY A 570 2.26 -29.58 30.56
N GLN A 571 2.09 -28.41 31.17
CA GLN A 571 0.99 -28.14 32.11
C GLN A 571 0.38 -26.73 31.87
N PRO A 572 -0.89 -26.53 32.24
CA PRO A 572 -1.58 -25.25 31.98
C PRO A 572 -0.98 -24.10 32.80
N VAL A 573 -0.54 -23.03 32.14
CA VAL A 573 -0.03 -21.81 32.75
C VAL A 573 -0.75 -20.61 32.18
N ASN A 574 -1.10 -19.61 33.00
CA ASN A 574 -1.68 -18.37 32.53
C ASN A 574 -0.60 -17.37 32.07
N PHE A 575 -0.98 -16.43 31.20
CA PHE A 575 -0.01 -15.50 30.64
C PHE A 575 0.47 -14.43 31.64
N TYR A 576 -0.23 -14.21 32.77
CA TYR A 576 0.31 -13.40 33.89
C TYR A 576 1.59 -14.02 34.46
N THR A 577 1.61 -15.35 34.63
CA THR A 577 2.80 -16.07 35.10
C THR A 577 3.95 -15.97 34.10
N VAL A 578 3.65 -16.06 32.79
CA VAL A 578 4.63 -15.90 31.71
C VAL A 578 5.18 -14.47 31.69
N THR A 579 4.30 -13.45 31.80
CA THR A 579 4.70 -12.02 31.86
C THR A 579 5.59 -11.77 33.08
N GLU A 580 5.28 -12.34 34.24
CA GLU A 580 6.11 -12.20 35.42
C GLU A 580 7.48 -12.88 35.26
N ALA A 581 7.53 -14.05 34.61
CA ALA A 581 8.78 -14.72 34.31
C ALA A 581 9.69 -13.90 33.40
N ALA A 582 9.14 -13.28 32.36
CA ALA A 582 9.87 -12.36 31.47
C ALA A 582 10.30 -11.08 32.21
N ARG A 583 9.40 -10.45 33.00
CA ARG A 583 9.69 -9.27 33.80
C ARG A 583 10.90 -9.46 34.73
N ARG A 584 11.04 -10.62 35.35
CA ARG A 584 12.21 -10.98 36.23
C ARG A 584 13.52 -11.04 35.46
N ARG A 585 13.46 -11.13 34.13
CA ARG A 585 14.64 -11.12 33.24
C ARG A 585 14.88 -9.74 32.63
N GLY A 586 14.06 -8.73 32.95
CA GLY A 586 14.13 -7.40 32.34
C GLY A 586 13.50 -7.34 30.95
N GLU A 587 12.62 -8.28 30.61
CA GLU A 587 12.02 -8.45 29.31
C GLU A 587 10.50 -8.24 29.35
N THR A 588 9.92 -7.78 28.25
CA THR A 588 8.48 -7.62 28.07
C THR A 588 7.92 -8.73 27.19
N ALA A 589 7.12 -9.63 27.75
CA ALA A 589 6.42 -10.66 27.00
C ALA A 589 5.21 -10.05 26.27
N ILE A 590 5.20 -10.15 24.93
CA ILE A 590 4.13 -9.61 24.09
C ILE A 590 3.25 -10.67 23.44
N GLY A 591 3.67 -11.93 23.45
CA GLY A 591 2.95 -13.03 22.84
C GLY A 591 3.70 -14.34 22.88
N TYR A 592 3.25 -15.31 22.12
CA TYR A 592 3.91 -16.61 21.99
C TYR A 592 3.67 -17.20 20.59
N ARG A 593 4.45 -18.23 20.23
CA ARG A 593 4.29 -19.01 19.01
C ARG A 593 4.15 -20.49 19.33
N ILE A 594 3.07 -21.11 18.89
CA ILE A 594 2.83 -22.55 18.99
C ILE A 594 3.44 -23.23 17.76
N MET A 595 4.51 -23.99 17.97
CA MET A 595 5.30 -24.57 16.89
C MET A 595 4.56 -25.65 16.10
N SER A 596 3.60 -26.36 16.70
CA SER A 596 2.74 -27.32 16.00
C SER A 596 1.82 -26.68 14.94
N GLU A 597 1.59 -25.36 15.01
CA GLU A 597 0.78 -24.58 14.07
C GLU A 597 1.64 -23.74 13.11
N SER A 598 2.96 -23.91 13.12
CA SER A 598 3.92 -23.06 12.38
C SER A 598 3.75 -23.07 10.86
N HIS A 599 2.97 -23.98 10.29
CA HIS A 599 2.64 -24.05 8.86
C HIS A 599 1.14 -23.82 8.57
N ASN A 600 0.39 -23.31 9.54
CA ASN A 600 -1.04 -23.04 9.41
C ASN A 600 -1.31 -21.52 9.28
N ALA A 601 -1.52 -21.07 8.05
CA ALA A 601 -1.79 -19.65 7.76
C ALA A 601 -3.08 -19.13 8.43
N GLU A 602 -4.13 -19.96 8.53
CA GLU A 602 -5.40 -19.57 9.18
C GLU A 602 -5.24 -19.29 10.69
N LYS A 603 -4.15 -19.78 11.29
CA LYS A 603 -3.80 -19.54 12.69
C LYS A 603 -2.57 -18.65 12.84
N ALA A 604 -2.34 -17.74 11.91
CA ALA A 604 -1.19 -16.85 11.89
C ALA A 604 0.14 -17.61 12.17
N TYR A 605 0.30 -18.81 11.58
CA TYR A 605 1.48 -19.67 11.75
C TYR A 605 1.85 -19.96 13.21
N GLY A 606 0.82 -20.02 14.07
CA GLY A 606 0.93 -20.25 15.49
C GLY A 606 1.32 -19.03 16.32
N VAL A 607 1.52 -17.86 15.72
CA VAL A 607 1.82 -16.59 16.43
C VAL A 607 0.54 -16.04 17.04
N ILE A 608 0.60 -15.71 18.33
CA ILE A 608 -0.47 -15.05 19.08
C ILE A 608 0.17 -13.86 19.79
N THR A 609 -0.15 -12.67 19.34
CA THR A 609 0.19 -11.41 20.01
C THR A 609 -0.90 -11.05 21.03
N ASN A 610 -0.55 -10.31 22.07
CA ASN A 610 -1.47 -9.80 23.09
C ASN A 610 -2.44 -10.86 23.67
N PRO A 611 -1.99 -12.02 24.12
CA PRO A 611 -2.88 -13.03 24.68
C PRO A 611 -3.53 -12.53 25.96
N LYS A 612 -4.80 -12.89 26.17
CA LYS A 612 -5.52 -12.57 27.41
C LYS A 612 -4.83 -13.23 28.61
N LYS A 613 -4.39 -12.39 29.55
CA LYS A 613 -3.40 -12.82 30.56
C LYS A 613 -3.91 -13.87 31.55
N SER A 614 -5.21 -13.93 31.82
CA SER A 614 -5.82 -14.95 32.71
C SER A 614 -6.06 -16.28 32.02
N GLU A 615 -6.04 -16.37 30.70
CA GLU A 615 -6.23 -17.61 29.95
C GLU A 615 -5.03 -18.55 30.15
N LYS A 616 -5.34 -19.84 30.28
CA LYS A 616 -4.34 -20.87 30.48
C LYS A 616 -3.99 -21.55 29.18
N VAL A 617 -2.70 -21.60 28.88
CA VAL A 617 -2.12 -22.27 27.72
C VAL A 617 -1.23 -23.41 28.21
N THR A 618 -1.23 -24.53 27.50
CA THR A 618 -0.29 -25.62 27.75
C THR A 618 0.76 -25.60 26.65
N PHE A 619 1.97 -25.21 27.01
CA PHE A 619 3.06 -25.09 26.07
C PHE A 619 3.81 -26.40 25.90
N ALA A 620 4.25 -26.70 24.67
CA ALA A 620 5.21 -27.72 24.35
C ALA A 620 6.67 -27.18 24.52
N PRO A 621 7.68 -28.06 24.70
CA PRO A 621 9.06 -27.60 24.88
C PRO A 621 9.63 -26.79 23.70
N GLU A 622 9.14 -27.04 22.49
CA GLU A 622 9.51 -26.36 21.24
C GLU A 622 8.86 -25.00 21.03
N ASP A 623 7.77 -24.68 21.76
CA ASP A 623 7.06 -23.42 21.63
C ASP A 623 7.97 -22.24 22.03
N LYS A 624 7.66 -21.08 21.48
CA LYS A 624 8.45 -19.86 21.67
C LYS A 624 7.65 -18.78 22.39
N LEU A 625 8.32 -18.02 23.23
CA LEU A 625 7.82 -16.77 23.79
C LEU A 625 8.28 -15.61 22.91
N VAL A 626 7.37 -14.70 22.58
CA VAL A 626 7.68 -13.45 21.90
C VAL A 626 7.93 -12.39 22.96
N VAL A 627 9.16 -11.88 23.01
CA VAL A 627 9.58 -10.88 24.01
C VAL A 627 10.26 -9.70 23.37
N ILE A 628 10.14 -8.54 24.00
CA ILE A 628 10.97 -7.36 23.73
C ILE A 628 12.11 -7.37 24.75
N SER A 629 13.34 -7.28 24.27
CA SER A 629 14.57 -7.41 25.09
C SER A 629 15.73 -6.61 24.48
N GLU A 630 16.70 -6.20 25.29
CA GLU A 630 17.96 -5.59 24.82
C GLU A 630 19.02 -6.66 24.44
N GLY A 631 18.66 -7.83 24.00
CA GLY A 631 19.57 -8.87 23.53
C GLY A 631 19.91 -9.96 24.55
#